data_e41053776d4b1ab14c9fe0530fcca1ef
#
_entry.id   e41053776d4b1ab14c9fe0530fcca1ef
#
_cell.length_a   1.000
_cell.length_b   1.000
_cell.length_c   1.000
_cell.angle_alpha   90.00
_cell.angle_beta   90.00
_cell.angle_gamma   90.00
#
_symmetry.space_group_name_H-M   'P 1'
#
loop_
_entity.id
_entity.type
_entity.pdbx_description
1 polymer ?
#
loop_
_entity_poly.entity_id
_entity_poly.type
_entity_poly.pdbx_seq_one_letter_code
_entity_poly.pdbx_strand_id
1 'polypeptide(L)'
;MKKLKINYLLIGIVTLLLAVALWPSIPWFGKAENRIAAIQERGELRVSTLSSPLIYDDINGKTIGLDYELAQLFADYLGVKLKVTVRQNINQLFDDLDHDRADILAAGLVYNSERSKNYQPGPTYYSVSQQVVYRVGSLPPRSLADITDQQLTIAPGHVVIDDLRALKEKKYPNLSWTVDPKLGTTELLEQVKDKKLAYTIADSVAISLFQRVHPEIAVALDVTDEQPVTWFTQLDDDQTVSAAMLDFFNSINEDGTLARLEEKYLGHGDDFDYVDTRSFLRAVDSVLPDLQPLFEKYAQEIDWKLLAAISYQESHWDAQATSPTGVRGLMMLTKNTAQSLGISDRTDAEQSISGGAQYLQDMMAKVPETVPEGERIWFALAAYNMGYAHMLDARTLTAKTKGNPDSWSDVKQRLPLLSQKQWYQKLTYGYARGHEAYAYVENIRKYQISLVGYLLEKEKEAAEAQQLAESYPVVAPDELNHPAVSILPFVAFSAADAFEKSHLTDPNILVQVPRR
;
A
#
# COMPACT_ATOMS: atom_id res chain seq x y z
N MET A 1 59.64 -62.83 18.07
CA MET A 1 58.55 -62.53 17.08
C MET A 1 57.24 -61.99 17.71
N LYS A 2 56.88 -62.39 18.95
CA LYS A 2 55.64 -61.88 19.58
C LYS A 2 55.70 -60.35 19.96
N LYS A 3 56.83 -59.79 20.37
CA LYS A 3 56.98 -58.37 20.70
C LYS A 3 56.84 -57.44 19.48
N LEU A 4 57.22 -57.86 18.27
CA LEU A 4 57.12 -57.10 17.04
C LEU A 4 55.65 -56.96 16.60
N LYS A 5 54.82 -58.02 16.72
CA LYS A 5 53.40 -58.01 16.37
C LYS A 5 52.59 -57.09 17.30
N ILE A 6 52.96 -56.96 18.60
CA ILE A 6 52.29 -56.05 19.54
C ILE A 6 52.56 -54.59 19.16
N ASN A 7 53.81 -54.26 18.76
CA ASN A 7 54.14 -52.89 18.36
C ASN A 7 53.36 -52.45 17.06
N TYR A 8 53.18 -53.32 16.07
CA TYR A 8 52.39 -52.99 14.90
C TYR A 8 50.89 -52.84 15.21
N LEU A 9 50.35 -53.64 16.12
CA LEU A 9 48.99 -53.50 16.61
C LEU A 9 48.79 -52.16 17.33
N LEU A 10 49.75 -51.77 18.17
CA LEU A 10 49.72 -50.50 18.93
C LEU A 10 49.84 -49.28 17.98
N ILE A 11 50.70 -49.36 16.96
CA ILE A 11 50.83 -48.34 15.92
C ILE A 11 49.52 -48.26 15.13
N GLY A 12 48.87 -49.40 14.76
CA GLY A 12 47.60 -49.42 14.09
C GLY A 12 46.45 -48.77 14.88
N ILE A 13 46.40 -49.03 16.20
CA ILE A 13 45.42 -48.40 17.10
C ILE A 13 45.67 -46.89 17.23
N VAL A 14 46.95 -46.48 17.39
CA VAL A 14 47.30 -45.04 17.49
C VAL A 14 46.99 -44.30 16.18
N THR A 15 47.27 -44.91 15.01
CA THR A 15 46.90 -44.32 13.71
C THR A 15 45.38 -44.27 13.50
N LEU A 16 44.62 -45.26 13.95
CA LEU A 16 43.16 -45.26 13.91
C LEU A 16 42.60 -44.18 14.85
N LEU A 17 43.11 -44.05 16.04
CA LEU A 17 42.70 -43.00 17.00
C LEU A 17 43.08 -41.61 16.51
N LEU A 18 44.22 -41.43 15.86
CA LEU A 18 44.60 -40.16 15.22
C LEU A 18 43.70 -39.88 14.01
N ALA A 19 43.35 -40.88 13.20
CA ALA A 19 42.39 -40.71 12.10
C ALA A 19 41.01 -40.35 12.60
N VAL A 20 40.52 -40.95 13.69
CA VAL A 20 39.26 -40.60 14.35
C VAL A 20 39.31 -39.21 15.01
N ALA A 21 40.42 -38.84 15.63
CA ALA A 21 40.62 -37.51 16.24
C ALA A 21 40.74 -36.39 15.20
N LEU A 22 41.27 -36.69 14.03
CA LEU A 22 41.36 -35.74 12.88
C LEU A 22 40.14 -35.78 11.95
N TRP A 23 39.25 -36.77 12.16
CA TRP A 23 38.05 -36.94 11.36
C TRP A 23 37.15 -35.69 11.33
N PRO A 24 36.92 -34.96 12.43
CA PRO A 24 36.20 -33.69 12.41
C PRO A 24 36.93 -32.55 11.70
N SER A 25 38.24 -32.68 11.52
CA SER A 25 39.12 -31.68 10.89
C SER A 25 39.31 -31.90 9.40
N ILE A 26 38.78 -33.00 8.85
CA ILE A 26 38.75 -33.25 7.42
C ILE A 26 37.41 -32.65 6.93
N PRO A 27 37.43 -31.66 6.05
CA PRO A 27 36.19 -31.04 5.49
C PRO A 27 35.51 -32.00 4.51
N TRP A 28 35.08 -33.16 5.00
CA TRP A 28 34.33 -34.17 4.25
C TRP A 28 32.82 -34.07 4.49
N PHE A 29 32.42 -33.41 5.57
CA PHE A 29 31.08 -32.87 5.71
C PHE A 29 31.12 -31.55 4.94
N GLY A 30 30.38 -31.48 3.85
CA GLY A 30 30.36 -30.34 2.96
C GLY A 30 30.34 -29.04 3.78
N LYS A 31 31.17 -28.08 3.42
CA LYS A 31 30.97 -26.69 3.87
C LYS A 31 29.48 -26.48 3.86
N ALA A 32 28.87 -26.14 5.00
CA ALA A 32 27.53 -25.57 4.98
C ALA A 32 27.56 -24.55 3.85
N GLU A 33 26.79 -24.79 2.79
CA GLU A 33 26.80 -23.92 1.61
C GLU A 33 26.45 -22.55 2.10
N ASN A 34 27.43 -21.64 2.15
CA ASN A 34 27.17 -20.25 2.54
C ASN A 34 26.24 -19.66 1.49
N ARG A 35 24.96 -19.62 1.77
CA ARG A 35 23.92 -19.18 0.82
C ARG A 35 24.13 -17.77 0.34
N ILE A 36 24.61 -16.88 1.22
CA ILE A 36 24.98 -15.51 0.79
C ILE A 36 26.11 -15.56 -0.22
N ALA A 37 27.14 -16.39 0.01
CA ALA A 37 28.21 -16.56 -0.97
C ALA A 37 27.69 -17.12 -2.31
N ALA A 38 26.77 -18.10 -2.28
CA ALA A 38 26.15 -18.66 -3.47
C ALA A 38 25.29 -17.61 -4.22
N ILE A 39 24.54 -16.75 -3.50
CA ILE A 39 23.80 -15.62 -4.07
C ILE A 39 24.75 -14.62 -4.75
N GLN A 40 25.86 -14.28 -4.07
CA GLN A 40 26.87 -13.35 -4.60
C GLN A 40 27.62 -13.92 -5.79
N GLU A 41 27.97 -15.22 -5.78
CA GLU A 41 28.61 -15.88 -6.90
C GLU A 41 27.68 -15.96 -8.12
N ARG A 42 26.39 -16.24 -7.90
CA ARG A 42 25.34 -16.21 -8.94
C ARG A 42 25.09 -14.79 -9.46
N GLY A 43 25.37 -13.75 -8.66
CA GLY A 43 25.15 -12.35 -9.01
C GLY A 43 23.68 -11.92 -9.00
N GLU A 44 22.79 -12.73 -8.39
CA GLU A 44 21.35 -12.56 -8.45
C GLU A 44 20.69 -12.99 -7.14
N LEU A 45 19.86 -12.10 -6.55
CA LEU A 45 18.94 -12.40 -5.43
C LEU A 45 17.56 -12.75 -6.02
N ARG A 46 17.10 -13.98 -5.79
CA ARG A 46 15.79 -14.46 -6.27
C ARG A 46 14.73 -14.20 -5.20
N VAL A 47 13.73 -13.41 -5.53
CA VAL A 47 12.63 -13.03 -4.64
C VAL A 47 11.31 -13.50 -5.23
N SER A 48 10.53 -14.28 -4.48
CA SER A 48 9.14 -14.57 -4.84
C SER A 48 8.20 -13.66 -4.06
N THR A 49 7.20 -13.10 -4.76
CA THR A 49 6.28 -12.08 -4.25
C THR A 49 4.86 -12.25 -4.79
N LEU A 50 3.92 -11.48 -4.24
CA LEU A 50 2.54 -11.35 -4.74
C LEU A 50 2.35 -9.97 -5.38
N SER A 51 1.41 -9.88 -6.34
CA SER A 51 1.02 -8.60 -6.91
C SER A 51 0.02 -7.90 -6.00
N SER A 52 0.37 -6.72 -5.53
CA SER A 52 -0.55 -5.76 -4.89
C SER A 52 0.11 -4.37 -4.85
N PRO A 53 -0.67 -3.28 -4.76
CA PRO A 53 -0.12 -1.92 -4.70
C PRO A 53 0.87 -1.67 -3.54
N LEU A 54 0.73 -2.42 -2.44
CA LEU A 54 1.66 -2.33 -1.30
C LEU A 54 2.93 -3.17 -1.51
N ILE A 55 2.82 -4.33 -2.12
CA ILE A 55 3.87 -5.36 -2.13
C ILE A 55 4.75 -5.22 -3.37
N TYR A 56 4.13 -5.38 -4.54
CA TYR A 56 4.76 -5.32 -5.87
C TYR A 56 3.69 -4.97 -6.91
N ASP A 57 3.87 -3.89 -7.61
CA ASP A 57 3.01 -3.49 -8.71
C ASP A 57 3.85 -2.88 -9.84
N ASP A 58 3.41 -3.06 -11.09
CA ASP A 58 4.02 -2.42 -12.26
C ASP A 58 3.01 -1.47 -12.87
N ILE A 59 3.23 -0.18 -12.65
CA ILE A 59 2.38 0.88 -13.17
C ILE A 59 3.12 1.58 -14.32
N ASN A 60 2.67 1.32 -15.55
CA ASN A 60 3.22 1.95 -16.76
C ASN A 60 4.75 1.75 -16.92
N GLY A 61 5.26 0.57 -16.60
CA GLY A 61 6.68 0.24 -16.67
C GLY A 61 7.52 0.78 -15.51
N LYS A 62 6.87 1.32 -14.48
CA LYS A 62 7.51 1.71 -13.23
C LYS A 62 7.08 0.75 -12.13
N THR A 63 8.03 -0.07 -11.66
CA THR A 63 7.79 -0.98 -10.55
C THR A 63 7.79 -0.23 -9.22
N ILE A 64 6.78 -0.49 -8.39
CA ILE A 64 6.60 0.08 -7.06
C ILE A 64 6.19 -1.00 -6.07
N GLY A 65 6.22 -0.69 -4.78
CA GLY A 65 5.79 -1.55 -3.68
C GLY A 65 6.80 -1.55 -2.54
N LEU A 66 6.32 -1.67 -1.31
CA LEU A 66 7.18 -1.67 -0.12
C LEU A 66 8.15 -2.86 -0.13
N ASP A 67 7.63 -4.07 -0.36
CA ASP A 67 8.45 -5.28 -0.40
C ASP A 67 9.43 -5.25 -1.58
N TYR A 68 8.99 -4.72 -2.74
CA TYR A 68 9.88 -4.56 -3.89
C TYR A 68 11.04 -3.59 -3.60
N GLU A 69 10.76 -2.40 -3.05
CA GLU A 69 11.81 -1.42 -2.76
C GLU A 69 12.77 -1.93 -1.68
N LEU A 70 12.26 -2.59 -0.64
CA LEU A 70 13.09 -3.24 0.38
C LEU A 70 13.96 -4.36 -0.21
N ALA A 71 13.38 -5.20 -1.10
CA ALA A 71 14.13 -6.27 -1.77
C ALA A 71 15.20 -5.72 -2.71
N GLN A 72 14.95 -4.60 -3.41
CA GLN A 72 15.94 -3.92 -4.24
C GLN A 72 17.09 -3.40 -3.38
N LEU A 73 16.79 -2.74 -2.26
CA LEU A 73 17.81 -2.26 -1.33
C LEU A 73 18.62 -3.41 -0.72
N PHE A 74 17.99 -4.55 -0.44
CA PHE A 74 18.70 -5.72 0.05
C PHE A 74 19.60 -6.36 -1.02
N ALA A 75 19.14 -6.42 -2.28
CA ALA A 75 20.00 -6.86 -3.38
C ALA A 75 21.21 -5.93 -3.58
N ASP A 76 21.01 -4.62 -3.49
CA ASP A 76 22.07 -3.61 -3.55
C ASP A 76 23.05 -3.75 -2.37
N TYR A 77 22.54 -4.01 -1.16
CA TYR A 77 23.33 -4.28 0.03
C TYR A 77 24.23 -5.52 -0.14
N LEU A 78 23.72 -6.56 -0.81
CA LEU A 78 24.48 -7.78 -1.13
C LEU A 78 25.43 -7.61 -2.33
N GLY A 79 25.30 -6.52 -3.11
CA GLY A 79 26.06 -6.27 -4.33
C GLY A 79 25.64 -7.14 -5.52
N VAL A 80 24.36 -7.53 -5.60
CA VAL A 80 23.79 -8.40 -6.65
C VAL A 80 22.58 -7.76 -7.32
N LYS A 81 22.10 -8.36 -8.42
CA LYS A 81 20.86 -7.92 -9.08
C LYS A 81 19.64 -8.55 -8.41
N LEU A 82 18.55 -7.79 -8.35
CA LEU A 82 17.26 -8.32 -7.94
C LEU A 82 16.58 -9.04 -9.11
N LYS A 83 16.05 -10.25 -8.84
CA LYS A 83 15.16 -10.99 -9.73
C LYS A 83 13.87 -11.34 -9.02
N VAL A 84 12.77 -10.75 -9.48
CA VAL A 84 11.45 -10.94 -8.90
C VAL A 84 10.65 -11.97 -9.68
N THR A 85 9.97 -12.87 -8.97
CA THR A 85 9.00 -13.82 -9.51
C THR A 85 7.65 -13.56 -8.83
N VAL A 86 6.65 -13.12 -9.59
CA VAL A 86 5.30 -12.87 -9.08
C VAL A 86 4.50 -14.17 -9.08
N ARG A 87 3.84 -14.48 -7.97
CA ARG A 87 2.97 -15.65 -7.80
C ARG A 87 1.53 -15.25 -7.59
N GLN A 88 0.60 -16.19 -7.81
CA GLN A 88 -0.84 -15.92 -7.69
C GLN A 88 -1.36 -16.08 -6.25
N ASN A 89 -0.69 -16.91 -5.45
CA ASN A 89 -1.12 -17.17 -4.07
C ASN A 89 0.06 -17.58 -3.18
N ILE A 90 -0.20 -17.55 -1.88
CA ILE A 90 0.79 -17.78 -0.83
C ILE A 90 1.38 -19.20 -0.90
N ASN A 91 0.61 -20.22 -1.26
CA ASN A 91 1.13 -21.59 -1.35
C ASN A 91 2.22 -21.73 -2.40
N GLN A 92 2.08 -21.02 -3.54
CA GLN A 92 3.12 -21.01 -4.59
C GLN A 92 4.41 -20.31 -4.14
N LEU A 93 4.32 -19.34 -3.21
CA LEU A 93 5.51 -18.70 -2.65
C LEU A 93 6.34 -19.71 -1.84
N PHE A 94 5.71 -20.44 -0.92
CA PHE A 94 6.40 -21.44 -0.12
C PHE A 94 6.90 -22.62 -0.95
N ASP A 95 6.16 -23.03 -2.00
CA ASP A 95 6.62 -24.03 -2.97
C ASP A 95 7.91 -23.57 -3.70
N ASP A 96 8.10 -22.27 -3.91
CA ASP A 96 9.35 -21.75 -4.46
C ASP A 96 10.54 -21.88 -3.51
N LEU A 97 10.34 -21.71 -2.20
CA LEU A 97 11.40 -22.01 -1.21
C LEU A 97 11.70 -23.51 -1.15
N ASP A 98 10.67 -24.36 -1.10
CA ASP A 98 10.82 -25.81 -1.00
C ASP A 98 11.60 -26.41 -2.18
N HIS A 99 11.52 -25.77 -3.36
CA HIS A 99 12.21 -26.22 -4.57
C HIS A 99 13.42 -25.36 -4.96
N ASP A 100 13.95 -24.56 -4.03
CA ASP A 100 15.10 -23.66 -4.26
C ASP A 100 14.94 -22.73 -5.48
N ARG A 101 13.72 -22.27 -5.75
CA ARG A 101 13.43 -21.30 -6.81
C ARG A 101 13.48 -19.84 -6.33
N ALA A 102 13.39 -19.63 -5.01
CA ALA A 102 13.55 -18.34 -4.35
C ALA A 102 14.56 -18.43 -3.22
N ASP A 103 15.28 -17.36 -2.98
CA ASP A 103 16.17 -17.19 -1.83
C ASP A 103 15.40 -16.60 -0.63
N ILE A 104 14.45 -15.69 -0.92
CA ILE A 104 13.55 -15.08 0.07
C ILE A 104 12.13 -14.92 -0.50
N LEU A 105 11.14 -14.88 0.41
CA LEU A 105 9.79 -14.45 0.14
C LEU A 105 9.59 -13.06 0.73
N ALA A 106 9.28 -12.08 -0.12
CA ALA A 106 8.96 -10.70 0.24
C ALA A 106 7.58 -10.37 -0.35
N ALA A 107 6.53 -10.60 0.44
CA ALA A 107 5.16 -10.63 -0.05
C ALA A 107 4.10 -10.25 1.01
N GLY A 108 4.45 -9.35 1.95
CA GLY A 108 3.53 -8.95 3.02
C GLY A 108 3.10 -10.12 3.92
N LEU A 109 3.98 -11.09 4.15
CA LEU A 109 3.62 -12.33 4.84
C LEU A 109 3.59 -12.13 6.36
N VAL A 110 2.44 -12.44 6.94
CA VAL A 110 2.26 -12.43 8.39
C VAL A 110 3.01 -13.58 9.04
N TYR A 111 3.71 -13.28 10.13
CA TYR A 111 4.33 -14.28 10.99
C TYR A 111 3.30 -15.29 11.51
N ASN A 112 3.64 -16.56 11.43
CA ASN A 112 2.84 -17.65 11.95
C ASN A 112 3.76 -18.71 12.59
N SER A 113 3.46 -19.13 13.81
CA SER A 113 4.26 -20.11 14.53
C SER A 113 4.32 -21.48 13.83
N GLU A 114 3.29 -21.87 13.09
CA GLU A 114 3.29 -23.11 12.32
C GLU A 114 4.24 -23.02 11.11
N ARG A 115 4.24 -21.88 10.39
CA ARG A 115 5.17 -21.63 9.29
C ARG A 115 6.61 -21.60 9.76
N SER A 116 6.86 -21.00 10.93
CA SER A 116 8.22 -20.91 11.52
C SER A 116 8.82 -22.25 11.94
N LYS A 117 8.06 -23.35 11.91
CA LYS A 117 8.60 -24.70 12.08
C LYS A 117 9.35 -25.20 10.85
N ASN A 118 9.01 -24.68 9.66
CA ASN A 118 9.54 -25.15 8.37
C ASN A 118 10.34 -24.06 7.63
N TYR A 119 10.11 -22.79 7.96
CA TYR A 119 10.74 -21.65 7.30
C TYR A 119 11.26 -20.66 8.32
N GLN A 120 12.37 -20.01 7.99
CA GLN A 120 13.00 -19.02 8.86
C GLN A 120 12.39 -17.64 8.64
N PRO A 121 11.72 -17.03 9.65
CA PRO A 121 11.25 -15.65 9.55
C PRO A 121 12.42 -14.67 9.67
N GLY A 122 12.33 -13.56 8.93
CA GLY A 122 13.20 -12.40 9.03
C GLY A 122 12.73 -11.40 10.10
N PRO A 123 13.33 -10.20 10.15
CA PRO A 123 12.87 -9.10 11.00
C PRO A 123 11.44 -8.64 10.65
N THR A 124 10.71 -8.20 11.66
CA THR A 124 9.41 -7.53 11.48
C THR A 124 9.63 -6.11 10.99
N TYR A 125 8.87 -5.69 9.95
CA TYR A 125 8.97 -4.34 9.41
C TYR A 125 7.65 -3.57 9.44
N TYR A 126 6.49 -4.21 9.64
CA TYR A 126 5.23 -3.59 10.06
C TYR A 126 4.30 -4.63 10.69
N SER A 127 3.09 -4.23 11.12
CA SER A 127 2.09 -5.12 11.69
C SER A 127 0.72 -4.90 11.06
N VAL A 128 -0.10 -5.95 11.02
CA VAL A 128 -1.47 -5.92 10.49
C VAL A 128 -2.40 -6.75 11.36
N SER A 129 -3.69 -6.38 11.43
CA SER A 129 -4.75 -7.26 11.93
C SER A 129 -5.49 -7.91 10.76
N GLN A 130 -6.09 -9.09 11.01
CA GLN A 130 -6.94 -9.76 10.04
C GLN A 130 -8.39 -9.36 10.29
N GLN A 131 -9.10 -8.92 9.26
CA GLN A 131 -10.42 -8.29 9.40
C GLN A 131 -11.45 -8.91 8.44
N VAL A 132 -12.66 -9.12 8.94
CA VAL A 132 -13.80 -9.51 8.09
C VAL A 132 -14.32 -8.30 7.33
N VAL A 133 -14.42 -8.47 6.02
CA VAL A 133 -14.86 -7.44 5.08
C VAL A 133 -16.25 -7.78 4.54
N TYR A 134 -17.08 -6.75 4.41
CA TYR A 134 -18.41 -6.81 3.80
C TYR A 134 -18.67 -5.61 2.90
N ARG A 135 -19.72 -5.68 2.07
CA ARG A 135 -20.15 -4.55 1.26
C ARG A 135 -21.14 -3.66 2.04
N VAL A 136 -20.93 -2.35 2.03
CA VAL A 136 -21.86 -1.36 2.59
C VAL A 136 -23.23 -1.48 1.92
N GLY A 137 -24.29 -1.51 2.76
CA GLY A 137 -25.66 -1.78 2.32
C GLY A 137 -26.07 -3.27 2.36
N SER A 138 -25.11 -4.18 2.65
CA SER A 138 -25.39 -5.56 3.05
C SER A 138 -25.42 -5.67 4.57
N LEU A 139 -25.89 -6.79 5.10
CA LEU A 139 -25.93 -7.03 6.55
C LEU A 139 -24.53 -7.39 7.06
N PRO A 140 -23.90 -6.56 7.92
CA PRO A 140 -22.62 -6.92 8.51
C PRO A 140 -22.77 -7.99 9.57
N PRO A 141 -21.84 -8.96 9.69
CA PRO A 141 -21.80 -9.85 10.84
C PRO A 141 -21.40 -9.06 12.09
N ARG A 142 -22.06 -9.29 13.21
CA ARG A 142 -21.76 -8.64 14.50
C ARG A 142 -20.68 -9.38 15.27
N SER A 143 -20.50 -10.65 14.94
CA SER A 143 -19.50 -11.54 15.51
C SER A 143 -19.21 -12.70 14.55
N LEU A 144 -18.14 -13.45 14.78
CA LEU A 144 -17.86 -14.68 14.02
C LEU A 144 -18.96 -15.75 14.19
N ALA A 145 -19.81 -15.67 15.23
CA ALA A 145 -20.95 -16.58 15.39
C ALA A 145 -22.03 -16.38 14.31
N ASP A 146 -22.10 -15.20 13.71
CA ASP A 146 -23.09 -14.87 12.68
C ASP A 146 -22.67 -15.37 11.28
N ILE A 147 -21.41 -15.80 11.14
CA ILE A 147 -20.86 -16.31 9.89
C ILE A 147 -21.11 -17.81 9.80
N THR A 148 -22.14 -18.18 9.08
CA THR A 148 -22.59 -19.56 8.88
C THR A 148 -22.74 -19.86 7.39
N ASP A 149 -23.08 -21.11 7.05
CA ASP A 149 -23.48 -21.52 5.70
C ASP A 149 -22.50 -21.14 4.58
N GLN A 150 -21.19 -21.19 4.87
CA GLN A 150 -20.13 -20.90 3.88
C GLN A 150 -20.19 -19.49 3.27
N GLN A 151 -20.72 -18.53 4.02
CA GLN A 151 -20.78 -17.12 3.59
C GLN A 151 -19.41 -16.44 3.52
N LEU A 152 -18.40 -17.04 4.13
CA LEU A 152 -17.02 -16.55 4.18
C LEU A 152 -16.15 -17.34 3.20
N THR A 153 -15.46 -16.65 2.31
CA THR A 153 -14.47 -17.24 1.40
C THR A 153 -13.10 -16.62 1.66
N ILE A 154 -12.05 -17.44 1.69
CA ILE A 154 -10.68 -17.06 2.05
C ILE A 154 -9.73 -17.51 0.95
N ALA A 155 -8.66 -16.73 0.72
CA ALA A 155 -7.60 -17.07 -0.22
C ALA A 155 -6.78 -18.29 0.28
N PRO A 156 -6.25 -19.12 -0.64
CA PRO A 156 -5.50 -20.29 -0.29
C PRO A 156 -4.17 -19.93 0.37
N GLY A 157 -3.82 -20.62 1.45
CA GLY A 157 -2.59 -20.38 2.21
C GLY A 157 -2.65 -19.17 3.14
N HIS A 158 -3.80 -18.50 3.26
CA HIS A 158 -3.93 -17.34 4.14
C HIS A 158 -3.77 -17.74 5.62
N VAL A 159 -2.98 -16.97 6.37
CA VAL A 159 -2.62 -17.26 7.77
C VAL A 159 -3.82 -17.39 8.68
N VAL A 160 -4.87 -16.59 8.45
CA VAL A 160 -6.09 -16.55 9.27
C VAL A 160 -6.83 -17.89 9.35
N ILE A 161 -6.57 -18.81 8.43
CA ILE A 161 -7.20 -20.14 8.42
C ILE A 161 -6.89 -20.91 9.71
N ASP A 162 -5.67 -20.79 10.22
CA ASP A 162 -5.26 -21.45 11.47
C ASP A 162 -5.93 -20.78 12.68
N ASP A 163 -6.03 -19.45 12.69
CA ASP A 163 -6.73 -18.68 13.73
C ASP A 163 -8.23 -19.04 13.75
N LEU A 164 -8.86 -19.14 12.58
CA LEU A 164 -10.27 -19.52 12.47
C LEU A 164 -10.53 -20.97 12.93
N ARG A 165 -9.61 -21.91 12.66
CA ARG A 165 -9.71 -23.28 13.17
C ARG A 165 -9.68 -23.28 14.70
N ALA A 166 -8.73 -22.56 15.30
CA ALA A 166 -8.62 -22.45 16.75
C ALA A 166 -9.86 -21.77 17.38
N LEU A 167 -10.40 -20.73 16.72
CA LEU A 167 -11.62 -20.03 17.16
C LEU A 167 -12.87 -20.91 17.03
N LYS A 168 -12.98 -21.68 15.95
CA LYS A 168 -14.05 -22.65 15.75
C LYS A 168 -14.08 -23.70 16.85
N GLU A 169 -12.93 -24.28 17.19
CA GLU A 169 -12.83 -25.30 18.23
C GLU A 169 -13.15 -24.76 19.63
N LYS A 170 -12.67 -23.54 19.93
CA LYS A 170 -12.77 -22.96 21.29
C LYS A 170 -14.09 -22.23 21.57
N LYS A 171 -14.65 -21.54 20.56
CA LYS A 171 -15.69 -20.54 20.82
C LYS A 171 -16.85 -20.53 19.81
N TYR A 172 -16.59 -20.83 18.53
CA TYR A 172 -17.57 -20.66 17.44
C TYR A 172 -17.77 -21.98 16.65
N PRO A 173 -18.38 -23.01 17.20
CA PRO A 173 -18.46 -24.36 16.59
C PRO A 173 -19.18 -24.39 15.24
N ASN A 174 -20.09 -23.44 14.99
CA ASN A 174 -20.83 -23.32 13.73
C ASN A 174 -20.12 -22.46 12.67
N LEU A 175 -18.98 -21.83 13.02
CA LEU A 175 -18.19 -21.05 12.07
C LEU A 175 -17.78 -21.91 10.88
N SER A 176 -18.06 -21.44 9.68
CA SER A 176 -17.71 -22.16 8.45
C SER A 176 -17.18 -21.19 7.40
N TRP A 177 -16.25 -21.67 6.59
CA TRP A 177 -15.68 -20.91 5.47
C TRP A 177 -15.33 -21.84 4.32
N THR A 178 -15.19 -21.28 3.14
CA THR A 178 -14.62 -21.93 1.97
C THR A 178 -13.25 -21.36 1.66
N VAL A 179 -12.40 -22.15 0.99
CA VAL A 179 -11.12 -21.68 0.45
C VAL A 179 -11.23 -21.76 -1.06
N ASP A 180 -11.14 -20.62 -1.75
CA ASP A 180 -11.10 -20.60 -3.20
C ASP A 180 -9.69 -21.00 -3.68
N PRO A 181 -9.54 -22.03 -4.54
CA PRO A 181 -8.21 -22.50 -4.93
C PRO A 181 -7.48 -21.60 -5.93
N LYS A 182 -8.16 -20.60 -6.50
CA LYS A 182 -7.66 -19.78 -7.62
C LYS A 182 -7.53 -18.29 -7.29
N LEU A 183 -8.43 -17.77 -6.44
CA LEU A 183 -8.49 -16.34 -6.17
C LEU A 183 -7.57 -15.95 -5.03
N GLY A 184 -6.82 -14.87 -5.21
CA GLY A 184 -6.06 -14.21 -4.16
C GLY A 184 -6.93 -13.27 -3.30
N THR A 185 -6.31 -12.59 -2.36
CA THR A 185 -7.03 -11.69 -1.43
C THR A 185 -7.69 -10.52 -2.14
N THR A 186 -6.99 -9.91 -3.11
CA THR A 186 -7.51 -8.76 -3.88
C THR A 186 -8.74 -9.16 -4.70
N GLU A 187 -8.68 -10.29 -5.42
CA GLU A 187 -9.81 -10.77 -6.20
C GLU A 187 -11.01 -11.13 -5.33
N LEU A 188 -10.79 -11.64 -4.10
CA LEU A 188 -11.87 -11.89 -3.16
C LEU A 188 -12.52 -10.59 -2.65
N LEU A 189 -11.74 -9.53 -2.43
CA LEU A 189 -12.28 -8.20 -2.11
C LEU A 189 -13.14 -7.66 -3.26
N GLU A 190 -12.70 -7.83 -4.52
CA GLU A 190 -13.50 -7.49 -5.70
C GLU A 190 -14.81 -8.30 -5.77
N GLN A 191 -14.78 -9.59 -5.44
CA GLN A 191 -15.99 -10.42 -5.40
C GLN A 191 -17.00 -9.93 -4.33
N VAL A 192 -16.52 -9.45 -3.18
CA VAL A 192 -17.38 -8.83 -2.16
C VAL A 192 -17.92 -7.48 -2.67
N LYS A 193 -17.09 -6.65 -3.30
CA LYS A 193 -17.48 -5.40 -3.97
C LYS A 193 -18.62 -5.65 -4.96
N ASP A 194 -18.50 -6.68 -5.78
CA ASP A 194 -19.43 -7.06 -6.84
C ASP A 194 -20.68 -7.81 -6.33
N LYS A 195 -20.83 -8.03 -5.02
CA LYS A 195 -21.91 -8.82 -4.39
C LYS A 195 -21.94 -10.29 -4.79
N LYS A 196 -20.82 -10.84 -5.28
CA LYS A 196 -20.69 -12.26 -5.60
C LYS A 196 -20.35 -13.09 -4.36
N LEU A 197 -19.70 -12.47 -3.37
CA LEU A 197 -19.43 -13.04 -2.05
C LEU A 197 -20.05 -12.15 -0.95
N ALA A 198 -20.47 -12.79 0.16
CA ALA A 198 -20.97 -12.07 1.32
C ALA A 198 -19.81 -11.44 2.11
N TYR A 199 -18.80 -12.25 2.43
CA TYR A 199 -17.68 -11.88 3.28
C TYR A 199 -16.37 -12.48 2.78
N THR A 200 -15.28 -11.76 3.00
CA THR A 200 -13.90 -12.28 2.93
C THR A 200 -13.09 -11.77 4.12
N ILE A 201 -11.87 -12.26 4.27
CA ILE A 201 -10.90 -11.73 5.25
C ILE A 201 -9.65 -11.27 4.49
N ALA A 202 -9.18 -10.09 4.88
CA ALA A 202 -7.92 -9.53 4.44
C ALA A 202 -7.21 -8.83 5.60
N ASP A 203 -5.96 -8.45 5.42
CA ASP A 203 -5.24 -7.64 6.38
C ASP A 203 -5.69 -6.17 6.36
N SER A 204 -5.54 -5.49 7.49
CA SER A 204 -6.01 -4.11 7.70
C SER A 204 -5.42 -3.11 6.72
N VAL A 205 -4.18 -3.29 6.27
CA VAL A 205 -3.52 -2.38 5.33
C VAL A 205 -4.04 -2.60 3.92
N ALA A 206 -4.16 -3.86 3.47
CA ALA A 206 -4.74 -4.19 2.15
C ALA A 206 -6.18 -3.66 2.05
N ILE A 207 -6.99 -3.82 3.11
CA ILE A 207 -8.35 -3.28 3.17
C ILE A 207 -8.33 -1.75 3.08
N SER A 208 -7.50 -1.09 3.87
CA SER A 208 -7.40 0.38 3.85
C SER A 208 -7.06 0.93 2.47
N LEU A 209 -6.12 0.30 1.77
CA LEU A 209 -5.75 0.68 0.40
C LEU A 209 -6.89 0.42 -0.59
N PHE A 210 -7.57 -0.73 -0.47
CA PHE A 210 -8.69 -1.10 -1.34
C PHE A 210 -9.89 -0.14 -1.15
N GLN A 211 -10.19 0.26 0.09
CA GLN A 211 -11.27 1.19 0.42
C GLN A 211 -11.09 2.59 -0.18
N ARG A 212 -9.85 3.01 -0.47
CA ARG A 212 -9.59 4.33 -1.08
C ARG A 212 -10.10 4.45 -2.50
N VAL A 213 -10.23 3.32 -3.19
CA VAL A 213 -10.78 3.22 -4.55
C VAL A 213 -12.21 2.67 -4.50
N HIS A 214 -12.50 1.79 -3.54
CA HIS A 214 -13.78 1.09 -3.38
C HIS A 214 -14.43 1.41 -2.02
N PRO A 215 -14.95 2.64 -1.84
CA PRO A 215 -15.55 3.06 -0.56
C PRO A 215 -16.80 2.27 -0.16
N GLU A 216 -17.36 1.46 -1.03
CA GLU A 216 -18.46 0.54 -0.71
C GLU A 216 -18.05 -0.68 0.11
N ILE A 217 -16.74 -0.94 0.27
CA ILE A 217 -16.24 -2.01 1.14
C ILE A 217 -16.01 -1.47 2.55
N ALA A 218 -16.41 -2.24 3.54
CA ALA A 218 -16.24 -1.86 4.95
C ALA A 218 -15.78 -3.05 5.81
N VAL A 219 -15.12 -2.75 6.90
CA VAL A 219 -14.73 -3.70 7.94
C VAL A 219 -15.92 -3.98 8.85
N ALA A 220 -16.23 -5.25 9.09
CA ALA A 220 -17.27 -5.68 10.03
C ALA A 220 -16.70 -5.90 11.43
N LEU A 221 -15.59 -6.62 11.54
CA LEU A 221 -14.95 -6.96 12.82
C LEU A 221 -13.48 -7.40 12.61
N ASP A 222 -12.68 -7.25 13.64
CA ASP A 222 -11.33 -7.81 13.71
C ASP A 222 -11.40 -9.30 14.09
N VAL A 223 -10.60 -10.11 13.41
CA VAL A 223 -10.43 -11.55 13.69
C VAL A 223 -9.25 -11.77 14.61
N THR A 224 -8.17 -11.01 14.42
CA THR A 224 -6.95 -11.10 15.22
C THR A 224 -6.56 -9.74 15.78
N ASP A 225 -5.74 -9.76 16.84
CA ASP A 225 -4.93 -8.62 17.22
C ASP A 225 -3.87 -8.36 16.12
N GLU A 226 -3.08 -7.30 16.27
CA GLU A 226 -1.97 -6.99 15.37
C GLU A 226 -0.94 -8.14 15.34
N GLN A 227 -0.58 -8.55 14.14
CA GLN A 227 0.37 -9.61 13.84
C GLN A 227 1.54 -9.03 13.05
N PRO A 228 2.78 -9.42 13.37
CA PRO A 228 3.95 -8.91 12.67
C PRO A 228 4.04 -9.45 11.24
N VAL A 229 4.45 -8.60 10.31
CA VAL A 229 4.77 -8.95 8.92
C VAL A 229 6.27 -9.08 8.77
N THR A 230 6.70 -10.15 8.09
CA THR A 230 8.10 -10.52 7.94
C THR A 230 8.36 -11.18 6.59
N TRP A 231 9.60 -11.15 6.14
CA TRP A 231 10.06 -12.02 5.07
C TRP A 231 10.32 -13.44 5.56
N PHE A 232 10.34 -14.39 4.64
CA PHE A 232 10.71 -15.77 4.95
C PHE A 232 11.84 -16.25 4.05
N THR A 233 12.68 -17.12 4.60
CA THR A 233 13.71 -17.87 3.88
C THR A 233 13.64 -19.33 4.28
N GLN A 234 14.43 -20.20 3.63
CA GLN A 234 14.51 -21.60 4.02
C GLN A 234 15.02 -21.74 5.46
N LEU A 235 14.46 -22.71 6.18
CA LEU A 235 14.97 -23.14 7.47
C LEU A 235 16.08 -24.17 7.23
N ASP A 236 17.32 -23.77 7.38
CA ASP A 236 18.49 -24.61 7.25
C ASP A 236 19.55 -24.29 8.31
N ASP A 237 20.62 -25.09 8.35
CA ASP A 237 21.75 -24.88 9.28
C ASP A 237 22.62 -23.67 8.88
N ASP A 238 22.47 -23.16 7.65
CA ASP A 238 23.15 -21.96 7.16
C ASP A 238 22.34 -20.69 7.50
N GLN A 239 22.65 -20.08 8.61
CA GLN A 239 22.01 -18.85 9.09
C GLN A 239 22.46 -17.59 8.35
N THR A 240 23.24 -17.68 7.25
CA THR A 240 23.89 -16.51 6.62
C THR A 240 22.88 -15.55 5.98
N VAL A 241 21.78 -16.06 5.37
CA VAL A 241 20.72 -15.20 4.80
C VAL A 241 19.99 -14.46 5.93
N SER A 242 19.63 -15.16 7.01
CA SER A 242 18.93 -14.55 8.16
C SER A 242 19.80 -13.50 8.86
N ALA A 243 21.10 -13.77 9.02
CA ALA A 243 22.04 -12.81 9.58
C ALA A 243 22.16 -11.56 8.68
N ALA A 244 22.32 -11.76 7.37
CA ALA A 244 22.40 -10.65 6.41
C ALA A 244 21.10 -9.81 6.38
N MET A 245 19.91 -10.46 6.45
CA MET A 245 18.65 -9.73 6.58
C MET A 245 18.58 -8.90 7.86
N LEU A 246 18.99 -9.47 8.99
CA LEU A 246 19.00 -8.76 10.27
C LEU A 246 19.92 -7.52 10.22
N ASP A 247 21.15 -7.69 9.71
CA ASP A 247 22.11 -6.59 9.58
C ASP A 247 21.60 -5.51 8.62
N PHE A 248 20.99 -5.91 7.51
CA PHE A 248 20.39 -5.00 6.56
C PHE A 248 19.23 -4.19 7.18
N PHE A 249 18.25 -4.86 7.80
CA PHE A 249 17.12 -4.18 8.42
C PHE A 249 17.55 -3.26 9.57
N ASN A 250 18.54 -3.65 10.35
CA ASN A 250 19.14 -2.78 11.37
C ASN A 250 19.77 -1.53 10.73
N SER A 251 20.52 -1.70 9.64
CA SER A 251 21.17 -0.59 8.92
C SER A 251 20.16 0.42 8.39
N ILE A 252 19.10 -0.05 7.69
CA ILE A 252 18.07 0.84 7.13
C ILE A 252 17.13 1.43 8.19
N ASN A 253 17.04 0.81 9.35
CA ASN A 253 16.33 1.37 10.50
C ASN A 253 17.17 2.49 11.17
N GLU A 254 18.47 2.29 11.34
CA GLU A 254 19.37 3.28 11.93
C GLU A 254 19.50 4.54 11.05
N ASP A 255 19.56 4.41 9.74
CA ASP A 255 19.67 5.54 8.82
C ASP A 255 18.32 6.18 8.46
N GLY A 256 17.21 5.63 8.98
CA GLY A 256 15.85 6.11 8.78
C GLY A 256 15.25 5.75 7.41
N THR A 257 15.89 4.91 6.61
CA THR A 257 15.35 4.46 5.30
C THR A 257 14.08 3.65 5.47
N LEU A 258 14.04 2.74 6.48
CA LEU A 258 12.83 1.96 6.78
C LEU A 258 11.66 2.88 7.14
N ALA A 259 11.87 3.85 8.04
CA ALA A 259 10.83 4.81 8.44
C ALA A 259 10.31 5.65 7.26
N ARG A 260 11.18 6.00 6.29
CA ARG A 260 10.77 6.69 5.06
C ARG A 260 9.91 5.81 4.15
N LEU A 261 10.25 4.53 4.01
CA LEU A 261 9.46 3.59 3.21
C LEU A 261 8.12 3.27 3.87
N GLU A 262 8.10 3.04 5.19
CA GLU A 262 6.86 2.90 5.95
C GLU A 262 5.97 4.13 5.80
N GLU A 263 6.54 5.33 5.95
CA GLU A 263 5.82 6.58 5.73
C GLU A 263 5.26 6.70 4.31
N LYS A 264 6.04 6.29 3.30
CA LYS A 264 5.62 6.33 1.90
C LYS A 264 4.43 5.42 1.62
N TYR A 265 4.41 4.21 2.15
CA TYR A 265 3.45 3.17 1.81
C TYR A 265 2.33 2.98 2.85
N LEU A 266 2.64 3.16 4.13
CA LEU A 266 1.75 2.86 5.26
C LEU A 266 1.28 4.12 6.02
N GLY A 267 1.97 5.25 5.86
CA GLY A 267 1.80 6.46 6.68
C GLY A 267 0.43 7.13 6.64
N HIS A 268 -0.55 6.58 5.93
CA HIS A 268 -1.86 7.18 5.68
C HIS A 268 -3.03 6.29 6.15
N GLY A 269 -2.77 5.26 6.97
CA GLY A 269 -3.70 4.13 7.20
C GLY A 269 -4.91 4.41 8.08
N ASP A 270 -4.83 5.35 9.02
CA ASP A 270 -5.66 5.25 10.22
C ASP A 270 -7.05 5.89 10.13
N ASP A 271 -7.36 6.74 9.14
CA ASP A 271 -8.64 7.45 9.07
C ASP A 271 -9.28 7.35 7.68
N PHE A 272 -9.95 6.21 7.39
CA PHE A 272 -10.79 6.10 6.20
C PHE A 272 -12.14 6.80 6.44
N ASP A 273 -12.43 7.88 5.67
CA ASP A 273 -13.75 8.51 5.64
C ASP A 273 -14.51 8.09 4.38
N TYR A 274 -15.47 7.17 4.56
CA TYR A 274 -16.33 6.67 3.49
C TYR A 274 -17.09 7.80 2.75
N VAL A 275 -17.62 8.77 3.49
CA VAL A 275 -18.45 9.84 2.90
C VAL A 275 -17.60 10.78 2.07
N ASP A 276 -16.44 11.15 2.59
CA ASP A 276 -15.50 12.04 1.91
C ASP A 276 -14.91 11.37 0.66
N THR A 277 -14.41 10.14 0.77
CA THR A 277 -13.88 9.38 -0.37
C THR A 277 -14.92 9.20 -1.47
N ARG A 278 -16.15 8.84 -1.13
CA ARG A 278 -17.24 8.70 -2.11
C ARG A 278 -17.59 10.02 -2.78
N SER A 279 -17.52 11.13 -2.06
CA SER A 279 -17.78 12.47 -2.61
C SER A 279 -16.66 12.88 -3.57
N PHE A 280 -15.42 12.59 -3.19
CA PHE A 280 -14.25 12.81 -4.03
C PHE A 280 -14.32 12.01 -5.34
N LEU A 281 -14.56 10.71 -5.30
CA LEU A 281 -14.62 9.88 -6.50
C LEU A 281 -15.77 10.29 -7.44
N ARG A 282 -16.91 10.74 -6.91
CA ARG A 282 -17.97 11.34 -7.74
C ARG A 282 -17.52 12.63 -8.43
N ALA A 283 -16.75 13.46 -7.73
CA ALA A 283 -16.20 14.68 -8.32
C ALA A 283 -15.13 14.36 -9.38
N VAL A 284 -14.36 13.26 -9.22
CA VAL A 284 -13.45 12.75 -10.25
C VAL A 284 -14.20 12.42 -11.55
N ASP A 285 -15.42 11.88 -11.45
CA ASP A 285 -16.22 11.56 -12.64
C ASP A 285 -16.91 12.77 -13.27
N SER A 286 -17.34 13.73 -12.45
CA SER A 286 -18.24 14.80 -12.91
C SER A 286 -17.59 16.16 -13.08
N VAL A 287 -16.48 16.44 -12.41
CA VAL A 287 -15.82 17.76 -12.38
C VAL A 287 -14.39 17.71 -12.95
N LEU A 288 -13.63 16.68 -12.58
CA LEU A 288 -12.23 16.57 -13.00
C LEU A 288 -12.03 16.59 -14.53
N PRO A 289 -12.86 15.97 -15.38
CA PRO A 289 -12.64 15.97 -16.81
C PRO A 289 -12.49 17.37 -17.43
N ASP A 290 -13.21 18.37 -16.89
CA ASP A 290 -13.13 19.76 -17.37
C ASP A 290 -11.86 20.47 -16.86
N LEU A 291 -11.31 20.05 -15.73
CA LEU A 291 -10.13 20.66 -15.08
C LEU A 291 -8.81 19.95 -15.40
N GLN A 292 -8.84 18.66 -15.74
CA GLN A 292 -7.66 17.84 -15.99
C GLN A 292 -6.68 18.46 -17.00
N PRO A 293 -7.13 18.99 -18.16
CA PRO A 293 -6.20 19.61 -19.11
C PRO A 293 -5.42 20.81 -18.52
N LEU A 294 -6.04 21.53 -17.56
CA LEU A 294 -5.38 22.64 -16.86
C LEU A 294 -4.37 22.12 -15.83
N PHE A 295 -4.70 21.08 -15.07
CA PHE A 295 -3.75 20.45 -14.15
C PHE A 295 -2.54 19.88 -14.91
N GLU A 296 -2.75 19.17 -16.00
CA GLU A 296 -1.68 18.64 -16.85
C GLU A 296 -0.80 19.76 -17.42
N LYS A 297 -1.40 20.85 -17.90
CA LYS A 297 -0.69 22.01 -18.48
C LYS A 297 0.23 22.70 -17.47
N TYR A 298 -0.22 22.85 -16.21
CA TYR A 298 0.48 23.66 -15.21
C TYR A 298 1.26 22.86 -14.17
N ALA A 299 1.16 21.53 -14.17
CA ALA A 299 1.87 20.67 -13.23
C ALA A 299 3.41 20.73 -13.37
N GLN A 300 3.92 20.91 -14.60
CA GLN A 300 5.36 20.91 -14.89
C GLN A 300 6.06 19.65 -14.36
N GLU A 301 6.96 19.80 -13.35
CA GLU A 301 7.66 18.69 -12.70
C GLU A 301 6.84 18.00 -11.61
N ILE A 302 5.71 18.58 -11.21
CA ILE A 302 4.80 18.01 -10.21
C ILE A 302 3.86 17.03 -10.92
N ASP A 303 3.55 15.90 -10.29
CA ASP A 303 2.49 15.02 -10.80
C ASP A 303 1.16 15.80 -10.84
N TRP A 304 0.52 15.88 -12.01
CA TRP A 304 -0.74 16.59 -12.17
C TRP A 304 -1.85 16.05 -11.25
N LYS A 305 -1.81 14.75 -10.91
CA LYS A 305 -2.76 14.13 -9.97
C LYS A 305 -2.57 14.66 -8.55
N LEU A 306 -1.32 14.93 -8.16
CA LEU A 306 -1.05 15.60 -6.89
C LEU A 306 -1.57 17.04 -6.90
N LEU A 307 -1.36 17.79 -7.99
CA LEU A 307 -1.88 19.16 -8.13
C LEU A 307 -3.41 19.19 -8.07
N ALA A 308 -4.07 18.21 -8.70
CA ALA A 308 -5.52 18.03 -8.61
C ALA A 308 -5.99 17.70 -7.19
N ALA A 309 -5.26 16.83 -6.47
CA ALA A 309 -5.56 16.50 -5.07
C ALA A 309 -5.41 17.71 -4.14
N ILE A 310 -4.40 18.55 -4.36
CA ILE A 310 -4.25 19.83 -3.64
C ILE A 310 -5.45 20.75 -3.88
N SER A 311 -5.84 20.91 -5.14
CA SER A 311 -6.99 21.75 -5.50
C SER A 311 -8.30 21.22 -4.89
N TYR A 312 -8.47 19.89 -4.81
CA TYR A 312 -9.63 19.31 -4.14
C TYR A 312 -9.61 19.59 -2.63
N GLN A 313 -8.46 19.43 -1.97
CA GLN A 313 -8.30 19.77 -0.55
C GLN A 313 -8.60 21.26 -0.27
N GLU A 314 -8.26 22.15 -1.18
CA GLU A 314 -8.47 23.59 -1.05
C GLU A 314 -9.94 23.99 -1.22
N SER A 315 -10.62 23.51 -2.26
CA SER A 315 -11.92 24.03 -2.68
C SER A 315 -12.96 22.97 -3.06
N HIS A 316 -12.63 21.67 -2.98
CA HIS A 316 -13.42 20.59 -3.59
C HIS A 316 -13.70 20.84 -5.09
N TRP A 317 -12.74 21.46 -5.79
CA TRP A 317 -12.81 21.91 -7.19
C TRP A 317 -13.92 22.94 -7.49
N ASP A 318 -14.32 23.72 -6.48
CA ASP A 318 -15.20 24.88 -6.68
C ASP A 318 -14.39 26.13 -7.04
N ALA A 319 -14.45 26.56 -8.30
CA ALA A 319 -13.75 27.76 -8.78
C ALA A 319 -14.22 29.06 -8.09
N GLN A 320 -15.43 29.07 -7.53
CA GLN A 320 -16.01 30.23 -6.83
C GLN A 320 -15.81 30.19 -5.30
N ALA A 321 -15.12 29.16 -4.80
CA ALA A 321 -14.86 29.01 -3.38
C ALA A 321 -14.25 30.27 -2.77
N THR A 322 -14.77 30.65 -1.61
CA THR A 322 -14.29 31.81 -0.85
C THR A 322 -14.32 31.50 0.64
N SER A 323 -13.17 31.62 1.30
CA SER A 323 -13.10 31.43 2.76
C SER A 323 -13.47 32.70 3.53
N PRO A 324 -13.80 32.59 4.82
CA PRO A 324 -14.01 33.75 5.72
C PRO A 324 -12.79 34.67 5.79
N THR A 325 -11.59 34.18 5.56
CA THR A 325 -10.33 34.93 5.56
C THR A 325 -10.01 35.59 4.21
N GLY A 326 -10.86 35.39 3.19
CA GLY A 326 -10.76 36.05 1.89
C GLY A 326 -9.81 35.37 0.90
N VAL A 327 -9.40 34.11 1.11
CA VAL A 327 -8.76 33.29 0.08
C VAL A 327 -9.81 32.80 -0.91
N ARG A 328 -9.47 32.64 -2.20
CA ARG A 328 -10.45 32.37 -3.26
C ARG A 328 -9.92 31.42 -4.34
N GLY A 329 -10.88 30.79 -5.03
CA GLY A 329 -10.68 30.00 -6.23
C GLY A 329 -10.24 28.58 -5.97
N LEU A 330 -9.98 27.82 -7.03
CA LEU A 330 -9.61 26.41 -6.98
C LEU A 330 -8.43 26.09 -6.06
N MET A 331 -7.44 26.99 -5.99
CA MET A 331 -6.22 26.83 -5.18
C MET A 331 -6.18 27.74 -3.96
N MET A 332 -7.31 28.36 -3.58
CA MET A 332 -7.50 29.18 -2.38
C MET A 332 -6.39 30.20 -2.14
N LEU A 333 -6.01 30.93 -3.18
CA LEU A 333 -4.91 31.91 -3.09
C LEU A 333 -5.30 33.13 -2.27
N THR A 334 -4.37 33.62 -1.43
CA THR A 334 -4.51 34.91 -0.78
C THR A 334 -4.42 36.05 -1.81
N LYS A 335 -4.95 37.23 -1.48
CA LYS A 335 -4.83 38.41 -2.36
C LYS A 335 -3.36 38.75 -2.62
N ASN A 336 -2.53 38.69 -1.58
CA ASN A 336 -1.12 39.05 -1.68
C ASN A 336 -0.34 38.03 -2.54
N THR A 337 -0.58 36.74 -2.35
CA THR A 337 0.03 35.66 -3.14
C THR A 337 -0.35 35.81 -4.62
N ALA A 338 -1.64 35.98 -4.92
CA ALA A 338 -2.12 36.19 -6.28
C ALA A 338 -1.46 37.41 -6.94
N GLN A 339 -1.37 38.52 -6.23
CA GLN A 339 -0.74 39.75 -6.73
C GLN A 339 0.75 39.54 -7.02
N SER A 340 1.49 38.84 -6.15
CA SER A 340 2.93 38.56 -6.35
C SER A 340 3.19 37.62 -7.55
N LEU A 341 2.20 36.79 -7.91
CA LEU A 341 2.25 35.87 -9.05
C LEU A 341 1.63 36.44 -10.33
N GLY A 342 1.16 37.70 -10.31
CA GLY A 342 0.53 38.33 -11.47
C GLY A 342 -0.88 37.82 -11.81
N ILE A 343 -1.54 37.15 -10.85
CA ILE A 343 -2.91 36.63 -10.99
C ILE A 343 -3.90 37.77 -10.79
N SER A 344 -4.70 38.06 -11.81
CA SER A 344 -5.70 39.12 -11.81
C SER A 344 -7.06 38.66 -11.27
N ASP A 345 -7.46 37.43 -11.58
CA ASP A 345 -8.71 36.80 -11.13
C ASP A 345 -8.42 35.42 -10.51
N ARG A 346 -8.61 35.31 -9.20
CA ARG A 346 -8.42 34.08 -8.44
C ARG A 346 -9.54 33.06 -8.63
N THR A 347 -10.67 33.50 -9.17
CA THR A 347 -11.86 32.64 -9.45
C THR A 347 -11.88 32.12 -10.89
N ASP A 348 -11.00 32.64 -11.74
CA ASP A 348 -10.70 32.03 -13.02
C ASP A 348 -9.93 30.73 -12.83
N ALA A 349 -10.43 29.61 -13.39
CA ALA A 349 -9.88 28.29 -13.15
C ALA A 349 -8.42 28.18 -13.60
N GLU A 350 -8.11 28.70 -14.79
CA GLU A 350 -6.76 28.62 -15.36
C GLU A 350 -5.76 29.44 -14.56
N GLN A 351 -6.11 30.70 -14.19
CA GLN A 351 -5.26 31.54 -13.40
C GLN A 351 -5.05 30.99 -11.99
N SER A 352 -6.12 30.44 -11.37
CA SER A 352 -6.04 29.86 -10.03
C SER A 352 -5.11 28.66 -10.01
N ILE A 353 -5.25 27.72 -10.94
CA ILE A 353 -4.40 26.52 -11.03
C ILE A 353 -2.95 26.91 -11.34
N SER A 354 -2.74 27.79 -12.34
CA SER A 354 -1.41 28.29 -12.69
C SER A 354 -0.70 28.95 -11.49
N GLY A 355 -1.43 29.84 -10.79
CA GLY A 355 -0.87 30.52 -9.61
C GLY A 355 -0.58 29.59 -8.44
N GLY A 356 -1.47 28.63 -8.18
CA GLY A 356 -1.27 27.62 -7.12
C GLY A 356 -0.09 26.70 -7.41
N ALA A 357 0.05 26.24 -8.66
CA ALA A 357 1.18 25.42 -9.09
C ALA A 357 2.52 26.18 -8.95
N GLN A 358 2.57 27.44 -9.40
CA GLN A 358 3.77 28.27 -9.25
C GLN A 358 4.10 28.51 -7.77
N TYR A 359 3.11 28.79 -6.92
CA TYR A 359 3.34 28.98 -5.49
C TYR A 359 3.88 27.73 -4.81
N LEU A 360 3.39 26.56 -5.19
CA LEU A 360 3.90 25.29 -4.68
C LEU A 360 5.36 25.07 -5.11
N GLN A 361 5.71 25.35 -6.37
CA GLN A 361 7.09 25.27 -6.85
C GLN A 361 8.02 26.22 -6.10
N ASP A 362 7.56 27.46 -5.83
CA ASP A 362 8.30 28.42 -5.02
C ASP A 362 8.55 27.90 -3.59
N MET A 363 7.58 27.16 -3.01
CA MET A 363 7.76 26.53 -1.71
C MET A 363 8.73 25.36 -1.78
N MET A 364 8.64 24.51 -2.80
CA MET A 364 9.59 23.41 -3.01
C MET A 364 11.03 23.90 -3.19
N ALA A 365 11.24 24.97 -3.96
CA ALA A 365 12.56 25.59 -4.15
C ALA A 365 13.17 26.12 -2.85
N LYS A 366 12.34 26.49 -1.86
CA LYS A 366 12.80 26.96 -0.54
C LYS A 366 13.08 25.85 0.45
N VAL A 367 12.56 24.63 0.24
CA VAL A 367 12.83 23.49 1.14
C VAL A 367 14.34 23.23 1.14
N PRO A 368 14.98 23.09 2.32
CA PRO A 368 16.41 22.85 2.41
C PRO A 368 16.86 21.62 1.64
N GLU A 369 18.03 21.72 0.98
CA GLU A 369 18.59 20.63 0.18
C GLU A 369 18.95 19.38 1.00
N THR A 370 19.08 19.51 2.32
CA THR A 370 19.28 18.39 3.25
C THR A 370 18.08 17.46 3.35
N VAL A 371 16.88 17.94 2.98
CA VAL A 371 15.67 17.12 2.91
C VAL A 371 15.74 16.23 1.67
N PRO A 372 15.56 14.89 1.81
CA PRO A 372 15.54 13.98 0.68
C PRO A 372 14.53 14.40 -0.40
N GLU A 373 14.89 14.25 -1.68
CA GLU A 373 14.08 14.73 -2.79
C GLU A 373 12.64 14.22 -2.76
N GLY A 374 12.44 12.94 -2.50
CA GLY A 374 11.10 12.33 -2.41
C GLY A 374 10.23 12.82 -1.25
N GLU A 375 10.81 13.50 -0.25
CA GLU A 375 10.07 14.06 0.89
C GLU A 375 9.83 15.57 0.79
N ARG A 376 10.58 16.29 -0.08
CA ARG A 376 10.52 17.76 -0.19
C ARG A 376 9.11 18.29 -0.42
N ILE A 377 8.32 17.57 -1.19
CA ILE A 377 6.94 17.93 -1.50
C ILE A 377 6.07 18.06 -0.25
N TRP A 378 6.23 17.19 0.74
CA TRP A 378 5.45 17.23 1.99
C TRP A 378 5.78 18.44 2.85
N PHE A 379 7.06 18.82 2.90
CA PHE A 379 7.50 20.06 3.54
C PHE A 379 6.96 21.29 2.82
N ALA A 380 6.95 21.27 1.49
CA ALA A 380 6.41 22.35 0.68
C ALA A 380 4.89 22.51 0.87
N LEU A 381 4.14 21.41 0.97
CA LEU A 381 2.70 21.44 1.27
C LEU A 381 2.40 21.99 2.67
N ALA A 382 3.16 21.60 3.68
CA ALA A 382 3.05 22.20 5.00
C ALA A 382 3.35 23.71 4.96
N ALA A 383 4.38 24.12 4.20
CA ALA A 383 4.71 25.54 4.01
C ALA A 383 3.65 26.28 3.19
N TYR A 384 3.00 25.63 2.22
CA TYR A 384 1.88 26.17 1.44
C TYR A 384 0.70 26.55 2.37
N ASN A 385 0.34 25.64 3.27
CA ASN A 385 -0.80 25.81 4.19
C ASN A 385 -0.50 26.79 5.34
N MET A 386 0.58 26.60 6.10
CA MET A 386 0.84 27.39 7.31
C MET A 386 1.93 28.46 7.18
N GLY A 387 2.57 28.53 6.00
CA GLY A 387 3.66 29.44 5.71
C GLY A 387 5.05 28.83 5.99
N TYR A 388 6.01 29.21 5.14
CA TYR A 388 7.38 28.70 5.15
C TYR A 388 8.10 28.88 6.50
N ALA A 389 7.90 30.03 7.16
CA ALA A 389 8.51 30.33 8.45
C ALA A 389 8.09 29.33 9.54
N HIS A 390 6.83 28.94 9.59
CA HIS A 390 6.33 27.96 10.56
C HIS A 390 6.76 26.51 10.22
N MET A 391 6.97 26.20 8.94
CA MET A 391 7.58 24.94 8.55
C MET A 391 9.03 24.85 9.07
N LEU A 392 9.82 25.94 9.03
CA LEU A 392 11.14 25.99 9.64
C LEU A 392 11.09 25.85 11.17
N ASP A 393 10.06 26.41 11.82
CA ASP A 393 9.84 26.22 13.27
C ASP A 393 9.52 24.75 13.59
N ALA A 394 8.76 24.03 12.75
CA ALA A 394 8.50 22.61 12.91
C ALA A 394 9.80 21.80 12.83
N ARG A 395 10.66 22.06 11.85
CA ARG A 395 11.98 21.43 11.73
C ARG A 395 12.88 21.73 12.95
N THR A 396 12.88 22.97 13.39
CA THR A 396 13.62 23.40 14.59
C THR A 396 13.13 22.67 15.85
N LEU A 397 11.83 22.51 15.99
CA LEU A 397 11.22 21.77 17.10
C LEU A 397 11.58 20.29 17.03
N THR A 398 11.57 19.69 15.84
CA THR A 398 11.96 18.31 15.63
C THR A 398 13.39 18.06 16.08
N ALA A 399 14.34 18.90 15.66
CA ALA A 399 15.74 18.82 16.11
C ALA A 399 15.88 18.99 17.65
N LYS A 400 15.14 19.96 18.24
CA LYS A 400 15.15 20.17 19.71
C LYS A 400 14.57 18.98 20.49
N THR A 401 13.71 18.17 19.88
CA THR A 401 13.09 16.97 20.47
C THR A 401 13.77 15.68 20.03
N LYS A 402 15.00 15.76 19.53
CA LYS A 402 15.85 14.62 19.10
C LYS A 402 15.29 13.82 17.91
N GLY A 403 14.38 14.40 17.11
CA GLY A 403 13.97 13.83 15.83
C GLY A 403 14.84 14.35 14.69
N ASN A 404 14.75 13.72 13.52
CA ASN A 404 15.43 14.15 12.31
C ASN A 404 14.64 15.28 11.63
N PRO A 405 15.15 16.55 11.58
CA PRO A 405 14.45 17.68 10.98
C PRO A 405 14.30 17.56 9.46
N ASP A 406 14.99 16.62 8.82
CA ASP A 406 14.97 16.39 7.38
C ASP A 406 14.10 15.18 7.00
N SER A 407 13.51 14.47 7.98
CA SER A 407 12.56 13.39 7.79
C SER A 407 11.12 13.88 7.98
N TRP A 408 10.26 13.66 6.97
CA TRP A 408 8.85 14.04 7.07
C TRP A 408 8.12 13.29 8.17
N SER A 409 8.39 11.99 8.35
CA SER A 409 7.77 11.19 9.41
C SER A 409 8.00 11.77 10.81
N ASP A 410 9.18 12.33 11.03
CA ASP A 410 9.54 12.99 12.28
C ASP A 410 8.93 14.39 12.43
N VAL A 411 8.96 15.18 11.37
CA VAL A 411 8.46 16.57 11.38
C VAL A 411 6.95 16.61 11.48
N LYS A 412 6.22 15.75 10.75
CA LYS A 412 4.76 15.74 10.79
C LYS A 412 4.19 15.51 12.20
N GLN A 413 4.84 14.65 13.01
CA GLN A 413 4.42 14.37 14.38
C GLN A 413 4.58 15.59 15.31
N ARG A 414 5.45 16.55 14.96
CA ARG A 414 5.69 17.79 15.73
C ARG A 414 4.85 18.97 15.25
N LEU A 415 4.22 18.88 14.07
CA LEU A 415 3.33 19.93 13.58
C LEU A 415 2.23 20.32 14.58
N PRO A 416 1.46 19.39 15.18
CA PRO A 416 0.43 19.74 16.16
C PRO A 416 0.97 20.47 17.39
N LEU A 417 2.24 20.27 17.74
CA LEU A 417 2.87 20.92 18.89
C LEU A 417 3.06 22.43 18.70
N LEU A 418 3.08 22.92 17.45
CA LEU A 418 3.21 24.35 17.13
C LEU A 418 2.02 25.19 17.64
N SER A 419 0.89 24.60 17.96
CA SER A 419 -0.26 25.25 18.57
C SER A 419 -0.18 25.30 20.11
N GLN A 420 0.74 24.57 20.73
CA GLN A 420 0.86 24.44 22.18
C GLN A 420 1.81 25.49 22.74
N LYS A 421 1.33 26.25 23.75
CA LYS A 421 2.04 27.40 24.36
C LYS A 421 3.45 27.04 24.83
N GLN A 422 3.62 25.88 25.47
CA GLN A 422 4.92 25.41 25.98
C GLN A 422 5.99 25.25 24.90
N TRP A 423 5.58 25.07 23.62
CA TRP A 423 6.45 24.86 22.48
C TRP A 423 6.61 26.11 21.64
N TYR A 424 5.51 26.77 21.17
CA TYR A 424 5.62 27.92 20.28
C TYR A 424 6.32 29.13 20.91
N GLN A 425 6.27 29.31 22.24
CA GLN A 425 7.01 30.36 22.91
C GLN A 425 8.55 30.21 22.84
N LYS A 426 9.05 29.03 22.49
CA LYS A 426 10.49 28.70 22.34
C LYS A 426 10.95 28.70 20.89
N LEU A 427 10.06 29.05 19.95
CA LEU A 427 10.29 29.06 18.51
C LEU A 427 10.35 30.50 17.99
N THR A 428 10.91 30.66 16.80
CA THR A 428 11.20 32.00 16.24
C THR A 428 9.94 32.73 15.81
N TYR A 429 9.00 31.98 15.17
CA TYR A 429 7.81 32.61 14.55
C TYR A 429 6.53 32.42 15.37
N GLY A 430 6.62 31.70 16.50
CA GLY A 430 5.54 31.63 17.49
C GLY A 430 4.43 30.64 17.10
N TYR A 431 3.18 31.02 17.42
CA TYR A 431 2.01 30.16 17.23
C TYR A 431 1.70 29.88 15.78
N ALA A 432 1.48 28.59 15.48
CA ALA A 432 0.92 28.14 14.21
C ALA A 432 -0.17 27.07 14.42
N ARG A 433 -1.09 26.97 13.46
CA ARG A 433 -2.14 25.94 13.43
C ARG A 433 -1.59 24.64 12.85
N GLY A 434 -0.57 24.09 13.52
CA GLY A 434 0.18 22.95 12.98
C GLY A 434 -0.66 21.66 12.82
N HIS A 435 -1.72 21.47 13.63
CA HIS A 435 -2.66 20.36 13.43
C HIS A 435 -3.45 20.47 12.12
N GLU A 436 -3.78 21.71 11.65
CA GLU A 436 -4.41 21.91 10.35
C GLU A 436 -3.43 21.59 9.21
N ALA A 437 -2.17 22.00 9.35
CA ALA A 437 -1.14 21.66 8.36
C ALA A 437 -0.85 20.14 8.29
N TYR A 438 -0.86 19.45 9.42
CA TYR A 438 -0.79 17.99 9.47
C TYR A 438 -1.93 17.36 8.68
N ALA A 439 -3.17 17.68 9.04
CA ALA A 439 -4.36 17.14 8.38
C ALA A 439 -4.39 17.49 6.88
N TYR A 440 -3.97 18.71 6.53
CA TYR A 440 -3.89 19.18 5.15
C TYR A 440 -2.99 18.27 4.28
N VAL A 441 -1.77 17.99 4.74
CA VAL A 441 -0.84 17.13 4.00
C VAL A 441 -1.37 15.70 3.90
N GLU A 442 -1.85 15.13 5.01
CA GLU A 442 -2.35 13.76 5.02
C GLU A 442 -3.60 13.59 4.13
N ASN A 443 -4.52 14.56 4.12
CA ASN A 443 -5.69 14.51 3.23
C ASN A 443 -5.29 14.58 1.75
N ILE A 444 -4.36 15.47 1.38
CA ILE A 444 -3.86 15.54 0.00
C ILE A 444 -3.27 14.21 -0.45
N ARG A 445 -2.49 13.55 0.41
CA ARG A 445 -1.92 12.23 0.12
C ARG A 445 -3.03 11.18 -0.09
N LYS A 446 -4.07 11.19 0.77
CA LYS A 446 -5.23 10.30 0.62
C LYS A 446 -5.94 10.54 -0.72
N TYR A 447 -6.23 11.79 -1.08
CA TYR A 447 -6.87 12.12 -2.36
C TYR A 447 -5.99 11.73 -3.55
N GLN A 448 -4.69 11.97 -3.49
CA GLN A 448 -3.77 11.57 -4.55
C GLN A 448 -3.78 10.04 -4.77
N ILE A 449 -3.67 9.26 -3.70
CA ILE A 449 -3.69 7.79 -3.77
C ILE A 449 -5.03 7.30 -4.33
N SER A 450 -6.15 7.85 -3.85
CA SER A 450 -7.49 7.51 -4.35
C SER A 450 -7.64 7.87 -5.84
N LEU A 451 -7.16 9.04 -6.26
CA LEU A 451 -7.21 9.47 -7.66
C LEU A 451 -6.37 8.56 -8.57
N VAL A 452 -5.13 8.28 -8.19
CA VAL A 452 -4.24 7.40 -8.95
C VAL A 452 -4.85 6.02 -9.10
N GLY A 453 -5.29 5.40 -8.01
CA GLY A 453 -5.89 4.07 -8.02
C GLY A 453 -7.17 4.01 -8.87
N TYR A 454 -8.06 4.99 -8.69
CA TYR A 454 -9.33 5.04 -9.42
C TYR A 454 -9.16 5.24 -10.93
N LEU A 455 -8.23 6.10 -11.35
CA LEU A 455 -7.95 6.30 -12.77
C LEU A 455 -7.31 5.06 -13.40
N LEU A 456 -6.40 4.38 -12.69
CA LEU A 456 -5.81 3.12 -13.15
C LEU A 456 -6.85 2.01 -13.32
N GLU A 457 -7.80 1.90 -12.38
CA GLU A 457 -8.89 0.92 -12.50
C GLU A 457 -9.76 1.22 -13.73
N LYS A 458 -10.12 2.47 -13.95
CA LYS A 458 -10.89 2.88 -15.15
C LYS A 458 -10.13 2.60 -16.45
N GLU A 459 -8.84 2.85 -16.50
CA GLU A 459 -7.99 2.51 -17.65
C GLU A 459 -7.99 1.00 -17.91
N LYS A 460 -7.87 0.18 -16.85
CA LYS A 460 -7.94 -1.28 -16.94
C LYS A 460 -9.30 -1.77 -17.43
N GLU A 461 -10.40 -1.28 -16.84
CA GLU A 461 -11.75 -1.62 -17.28
C GLU A 461 -12.02 -1.25 -18.74
N ALA A 462 -11.53 -0.08 -19.19
CA ALA A 462 -11.65 0.36 -20.56
C ALA A 462 -10.85 -0.54 -21.53
N ALA A 463 -9.64 -0.95 -21.15
CA ALA A 463 -8.80 -1.85 -21.92
C ALA A 463 -9.43 -3.25 -22.05
N GLU A 464 -9.99 -3.79 -20.97
CA GLU A 464 -10.69 -5.09 -20.95
C GLU A 464 -11.96 -5.02 -21.81
N ALA A 465 -12.74 -3.95 -21.73
CA ALA A 465 -13.91 -3.75 -22.56
C ALA A 465 -13.56 -3.65 -24.06
N GLN A 466 -12.45 -2.99 -24.39
CA GLN A 466 -11.95 -2.92 -25.76
C GLN A 466 -11.53 -4.30 -26.29
N GLN A 467 -10.76 -5.07 -25.51
CA GLN A 467 -10.35 -6.43 -25.88
C GLN A 467 -11.55 -7.35 -26.10
N LEU A 468 -12.57 -7.22 -25.24
CA LEU A 468 -13.81 -7.98 -25.39
C LEU A 468 -14.56 -7.59 -26.68
N ALA A 469 -14.65 -6.31 -26.99
CA ALA A 469 -15.26 -5.82 -28.23
C ALA A 469 -14.51 -6.30 -29.49
N GLU A 470 -13.19 -6.34 -29.46
CA GLU A 470 -12.36 -6.86 -30.56
C GLU A 470 -12.49 -8.40 -30.73
N SER A 471 -12.68 -9.13 -29.62
CA SER A 471 -12.86 -10.59 -29.64
C SER A 471 -14.23 -11.05 -30.19
N TYR A 472 -15.23 -10.14 -30.20
CA TYR A 472 -16.56 -10.37 -30.77
C TYR A 472 -16.85 -9.32 -31.87
N PRO A 473 -16.26 -9.44 -33.08
CA PRO A 473 -16.57 -8.49 -34.15
C PRO A 473 -18.06 -8.53 -34.43
N VAL A 474 -18.70 -7.35 -34.39
CA VAL A 474 -20.09 -7.20 -34.75
C VAL A 474 -20.24 -7.66 -36.20
N VAL A 475 -20.90 -8.79 -36.41
CA VAL A 475 -21.27 -9.26 -37.76
C VAL A 475 -22.19 -8.19 -38.38
N ALA A 476 -21.77 -7.62 -39.50
CA ALA A 476 -22.53 -6.60 -40.18
C ALA A 476 -23.93 -7.14 -40.52
N PRO A 477 -25.00 -6.31 -40.44
CA PRO A 477 -26.36 -6.74 -40.68
C PRO A 477 -26.61 -7.41 -42.06
N ASP A 478 -25.73 -7.19 -43.02
CA ASP A 478 -25.82 -7.74 -44.37
C ASP A 478 -25.48 -9.24 -44.51
N GLU A 479 -24.82 -9.86 -43.51
CA GLU A 479 -24.49 -11.29 -43.53
C GLU A 479 -25.56 -12.20 -42.89
N LEU A 480 -26.64 -11.62 -42.35
CA LEU A 480 -27.74 -12.34 -41.69
C LEU A 480 -28.80 -12.89 -42.68
N ASN A 481 -28.60 -12.78 -43.99
CA ASN A 481 -29.55 -13.22 -45.01
C ASN A 481 -29.35 -14.66 -45.49
N HIS A 482 -28.79 -15.56 -44.68
CA HIS A 482 -28.85 -16.99 -44.97
C HIS A 482 -29.93 -17.71 -44.14
N PRO A 483 -30.88 -18.41 -44.76
CA PRO A 483 -31.99 -19.06 -44.06
C PRO A 483 -31.59 -20.43 -43.51
N ALA A 484 -30.84 -20.51 -42.44
CA ALA A 484 -30.69 -21.72 -41.63
C ALA A 484 -29.83 -21.49 -40.36
N VAL A 485 -30.27 -20.64 -39.46
CA VAL A 485 -29.83 -20.79 -38.06
C VAL A 485 -30.96 -20.33 -37.15
N SER A 486 -31.54 -21.27 -36.40
CA SER A 486 -32.52 -20.99 -35.37
C SER A 486 -31.80 -20.21 -34.22
N ILE A 487 -32.06 -18.93 -34.13
CA ILE A 487 -31.47 -18.03 -33.16
C ILE A 487 -32.31 -18.02 -31.89
N LEU A 488 -31.76 -18.47 -30.79
CA LEU A 488 -32.24 -18.10 -29.46
C LEU A 488 -32.13 -16.56 -29.29
N PRO A 489 -33.08 -15.91 -28.61
CA PRO A 489 -33.11 -14.46 -28.57
C PRO A 489 -31.92 -13.92 -27.74
N PHE A 490 -31.08 -13.16 -28.42
CA PHE A 490 -29.97 -12.41 -27.81
C PHE A 490 -30.54 -11.17 -27.13
N VAL A 491 -30.40 -11.07 -25.83
CA VAL A 491 -30.73 -9.84 -25.08
C VAL A 491 -29.52 -8.90 -25.19
N ALA A 492 -29.61 -7.95 -26.11
CA ALA A 492 -28.67 -6.85 -26.19
C ALA A 492 -28.92 -5.90 -25.02
N PHE A 493 -28.08 -5.91 -24.01
CA PHE A 493 -28.02 -4.85 -23.00
C PHE A 493 -27.27 -3.66 -23.61
N SER A 494 -27.99 -2.62 -23.98
CA SER A 494 -27.43 -1.31 -24.33
C SER A 494 -27.05 -0.60 -23.02
N ALA A 495 -25.80 -0.16 -22.89
CA ALA A 495 -25.32 0.64 -21.77
C ALA A 495 -26.03 2.01 -21.63
N ALA A 496 -26.90 2.38 -22.61
CA ALA A 496 -27.69 3.59 -22.57
C ALA A 496 -28.97 3.46 -21.73
N ASP A 497 -29.52 2.25 -21.52
CA ASP A 497 -30.78 2.05 -20.81
C ASP A 497 -30.68 2.00 -19.28
N ALA A 498 -29.48 2.01 -18.73
CA ALA A 498 -29.26 2.04 -17.28
C ALA A 498 -29.41 3.45 -16.67
N PHE A 499 -29.43 4.50 -17.49
CA PHE A 499 -29.43 5.88 -17.01
C PHE A 499 -30.84 6.52 -16.91
N GLU A 500 -31.89 5.91 -17.50
CA GLU A 500 -33.20 6.56 -17.65
C GLU A 500 -34.28 6.10 -16.65
N LYS A 501 -33.98 5.23 -15.69
CA LYS A 501 -34.97 4.73 -14.70
C LYS A 501 -34.75 5.11 -13.23
N SER A 502 -34.03 6.16 -12.93
CA SER A 502 -33.88 6.67 -11.56
C SER A 502 -34.60 8.00 -11.26
N HIS A 503 -35.57 8.42 -12.09
CA HIS A 503 -36.41 9.58 -11.78
C HIS A 503 -37.87 9.16 -11.57
N LEU A 504 -38.17 8.78 -10.31
CA LEU A 504 -39.51 8.91 -9.75
C LEU A 504 -39.38 9.70 -8.45
N THR A 505 -39.55 11.00 -8.60
CA THR A 505 -39.77 11.95 -7.51
C THR A 505 -41.17 11.80 -6.99
N ASP A 506 -41.34 11.42 -5.73
CA ASP A 506 -42.58 11.60 -4.98
C ASP A 506 -42.37 12.73 -3.96
N PRO A 507 -43.10 13.87 -4.08
CA PRO A 507 -42.85 15.04 -3.24
C PRO A 507 -43.84 15.12 -2.08
N ASN A 508 -43.95 14.11 -1.18
CA ASN A 508 -44.73 14.24 0.05
C ASN A 508 -44.38 13.21 1.09
N ILE A 509 -43.27 13.45 1.83
CA ILE A 509 -43.12 12.90 3.21
C ILE A 509 -42.45 13.98 4.08
N LEU A 510 -43.28 14.70 4.80
CA LEU A 510 -42.89 15.51 5.96
C LEU A 510 -42.54 14.57 7.11
N VAL A 511 -41.28 14.48 7.50
CA VAL A 511 -40.85 13.85 8.75
C VAL A 511 -40.51 14.95 9.74
N GLN A 512 -41.32 15.06 10.79
CA GLN A 512 -41.06 15.90 11.97
C GLN A 512 -39.84 15.39 12.72
N VAL A 513 -38.89 16.27 12.99
CA VAL A 513 -37.76 16.06 13.90
C VAL A 513 -38.18 16.47 15.32
N PRO A 514 -38.04 15.63 16.34
CA PRO A 514 -38.18 16.07 17.73
C PRO A 514 -36.87 16.72 18.18
N ARG A 515 -36.98 17.96 18.68
CA ARG A 515 -35.93 18.64 19.45
C ARG A 515 -35.81 17.96 20.82
N ARG A 516 -34.61 17.50 21.14
CA ARG A 516 -34.03 17.61 22.48
C ARG A 516 -32.51 17.55 22.40
#